data_6d65317a338c671bbaaa957c1bf5d039
#
_entry.id   6d65317a338c671bbaaa957c1bf5d039
#
_cell.length_a   1.000
_cell.length_b   1.000
_cell.length_c   1.000
_cell.angle_alpha   90.00
_cell.angle_beta   90.00
_cell.angle_gamma   90.00
#
_symmetry.space_group_name_H-M   'P 1'
#
loop_
_entity.id
_entity.type
_entity.pdbx_description
1 polymer ?
#
loop_
_entity_poly.entity_id
_entity_poly.type
_entity_poly.pdbx_seq_one_letter_code
_entity_poly.pdbx_strand_id
1 'polypeptide(L)'
;MRQALLLGIDIGTTACKTVLVDQAGRIVDSQSEGYPLYSPRHGWSEQVPEDWWSAASQTVQRLMGRHPEAAQSLAGIGLSGQMHGLVPLDRDGQVIRKAILWNDQRTEAQCEQIHAKAGGAEGLLGLTNNRMLPGYTGGKILWLRQQEPRNYERMDKFLNPKDYIRLRLTGELATEVTDASGTGLFDVRARVWSRALFNLLEIPEALAPTCYESVRVSGTVRAPIAEALGLPKGVPVVGGGGDAVIQTLGTGVTTSDVLMTTIGTAGIISTAYESFRDNPQGKLQVFCNVIPGRWHAMGVTLAAGGSLAWALGVLGGAEAEVAEQSGLDAYELISREAEKSSVGAGGIVFLPYLIGERCPHVDPSARGAFVGLSLTSHKRDLYRSVLEGVIFSFRDVGEIFSALGRDFRYIATSGGGAQSPLWRQIHADIFKKRVITVSGSIGGAAYGAALVAGVGLKVWPDFETACRQLSIETDTPPNPANFGLYDRHYELYRSFYPLLKPGFAALSAGA
;
A
#
# COMPACT_ATOMS: atom_id res chain seq x y z
N MET A 1 29.68 1.84 23.41
CA MET A 1 29.44 1.99 21.95
C MET A 1 28.22 2.89 21.80
N ARG A 2 28.24 3.87 20.91
CA ARG A 2 27.04 4.69 20.63
C ARG A 2 25.98 3.80 19.97
N GLN A 3 24.73 4.00 20.33
CA GLN A 3 23.61 3.24 19.80
C GLN A 3 23.38 3.62 18.33
N ALA A 4 23.31 2.63 17.42
CA ALA A 4 23.08 2.88 16.01
C ALA A 4 21.70 3.49 15.76
N LEU A 5 21.64 4.49 14.89
CA LEU A 5 20.42 5.11 14.42
C LEU A 5 20.18 4.78 12.94
N LEU A 6 18.94 4.71 12.53
CA LEU A 6 18.51 4.41 11.16
C LEU A 6 17.52 5.48 10.71
N LEU A 7 17.63 5.93 9.49
CA LEU A 7 16.70 6.87 8.87
C LEU A 7 15.83 6.12 7.85
N GLY A 8 14.52 6.19 8.00
CA GLY A 8 13.57 5.68 7.03
C GLY A 8 12.85 6.83 6.34
N ILE A 9 12.83 6.85 5.01
CA ILE A 9 12.17 7.88 4.19
C ILE A 9 11.12 7.21 3.33
N ASP A 10 9.87 7.67 3.41
CA ASP A 10 8.76 7.16 2.62
C ASP A 10 8.15 8.28 1.77
N ILE A 11 8.05 8.04 0.47
CA ILE A 11 7.43 8.94 -0.52
C ILE A 11 6.01 8.45 -0.80
N GLY A 12 5.08 8.82 0.08
CA GLY A 12 3.67 8.47 -0.07
C GLY A 12 2.97 9.27 -1.18
N THR A 13 1.66 9.08 -1.34
CA THR A 13 0.89 9.79 -2.37
C THR A 13 0.67 11.27 -2.03
N THR A 14 0.54 11.62 -0.76
CA THR A 14 0.19 12.99 -0.32
C THR A 14 1.30 13.71 0.41
N ALA A 15 2.27 12.97 0.96
CA ALA A 15 3.34 13.52 1.78
C ALA A 15 4.57 12.59 1.79
N CYS A 16 5.75 13.19 2.00
CA CYS A 16 6.94 12.48 2.44
C CYS A 16 6.88 12.35 3.97
N LYS A 17 7.16 11.15 4.48
CA LYS A 17 7.38 10.89 5.90
C LYS A 17 8.78 10.38 6.13
N THR A 18 9.48 10.97 7.09
CA THR A 18 10.82 10.54 7.50
C THR A 18 10.81 10.21 8.98
N VAL A 19 11.41 9.07 9.37
CA VAL A 19 11.52 8.64 10.76
C VAL A 19 12.97 8.35 11.13
N LEU A 20 13.34 8.67 12.35
CA LEU A 20 14.60 8.30 12.98
C LEU A 20 14.33 7.18 13.98
N VAL A 21 14.99 6.04 13.81
CA VAL A 21 14.76 4.82 14.60
C VAL A 21 16.04 4.39 15.31
N ASP A 22 15.98 4.05 16.58
CA ASP A 22 17.11 3.53 17.35
C ASP A 22 17.27 2.02 17.20
N GLN A 23 18.40 1.49 17.70
CA GLN A 23 18.71 0.06 17.64
C GLN A 23 17.74 -0.82 18.45
N ALA A 24 16.96 -0.23 19.37
CA ALA A 24 15.88 -0.92 20.08
C ALA A 24 14.54 -0.88 19.31
N GLY A 25 14.53 -0.39 18.06
CA GLY A 25 13.34 -0.32 17.22
C GLY A 25 12.37 0.81 17.59
N ARG A 26 12.75 1.73 18.46
CA ARG A 26 11.89 2.84 18.88
C ARG A 26 12.03 4.01 17.91
N ILE A 27 10.91 4.60 17.55
CA ILE A 27 10.90 5.87 16.81
C ILE A 27 11.36 6.98 17.75
N VAL A 28 12.52 7.57 17.45
CA VAL A 28 13.11 8.68 18.20
C VAL A 28 12.38 9.98 17.87
N ASP A 29 12.17 10.24 16.57
CA ASP A 29 11.41 11.40 16.06
C ASP A 29 10.90 11.11 14.66
N SER A 30 9.92 11.90 14.21
CA SER A 30 9.37 11.80 12.86
C SER A 30 9.00 13.18 12.30
N GLN A 31 9.13 13.34 11.01
CA GLN A 31 8.72 14.52 10.27
C GLN A 31 7.89 14.14 9.05
N SER A 32 6.97 15.03 8.69
CA SER A 32 6.19 14.86 7.46
C SER A 32 6.09 16.20 6.72
N GLU A 33 6.08 16.14 5.39
CA GLU A 33 5.91 17.31 4.51
C GLU A 33 5.05 16.94 3.32
N GLY A 34 4.00 17.71 3.07
CA GLY A 34 3.06 17.50 1.98
C GLY A 34 3.58 18.03 0.64
N TYR A 35 2.97 17.54 -0.45
CA TYR A 35 3.20 18.04 -1.80
C TYR A 35 1.95 17.94 -2.67
N PRO A 36 1.86 18.73 -3.75
CA PRO A 36 0.68 18.75 -4.61
C PRO A 36 0.44 17.44 -5.36
N LEU A 37 -0.84 17.13 -5.58
CA LEU A 37 -1.31 16.12 -6.52
C LEU A 37 -2.02 16.85 -7.68
N TYR A 38 -1.64 16.55 -8.91
CA TYR A 38 -2.20 17.16 -10.11
C TYR A 38 -3.12 16.16 -10.82
N SER A 39 -4.35 16.59 -11.08
CA SER A 39 -5.34 15.82 -11.86
C SER A 39 -5.76 16.62 -13.10
N PRO A 40 -4.92 16.67 -14.16
CA PRO A 40 -5.17 17.53 -15.29
C PRO A 40 -6.40 17.12 -16.13
N ARG A 41 -6.86 15.87 -15.99
CA ARG A 41 -8.07 15.31 -16.60
C ARG A 41 -8.70 14.30 -15.65
N HIS A 42 -9.97 13.98 -15.87
CA HIS A 42 -10.63 12.91 -15.12
C HIS A 42 -9.84 11.59 -15.24
N GLY A 43 -9.62 10.91 -14.13
CA GLY A 43 -8.86 9.66 -14.06
C GLY A 43 -7.33 9.81 -14.22
N TRP A 44 -6.79 11.03 -14.39
CA TRP A 44 -5.36 11.28 -14.47
C TRP A 44 -4.82 11.72 -13.12
N SER A 45 -3.62 11.24 -12.81
CA SER A 45 -2.94 11.56 -11.54
C SER A 45 -1.43 11.70 -11.75
N GLU A 46 -0.90 12.88 -11.49
CA GLU A 46 0.50 13.24 -11.76
C GLU A 46 1.12 13.98 -10.59
N GLN A 47 2.44 13.86 -10.42
CA GLN A 47 3.23 14.65 -9.48
C GLN A 47 4.56 15.10 -10.09
N VAL A 48 5.12 16.18 -9.55
CA VAL A 48 6.45 16.68 -9.92
C VAL A 48 7.47 15.96 -9.04
N PRO A 49 8.41 15.17 -9.57
CA PRO A 49 9.40 14.46 -8.75
C PRO A 49 10.27 15.38 -7.89
N GLU A 50 10.49 16.61 -8.29
CA GLU A 50 11.24 17.61 -7.51
C GLU A 50 10.50 18.01 -6.22
N ASP A 51 9.16 17.98 -6.21
CA ASP A 51 8.38 18.23 -4.99
C ASP A 51 8.64 17.14 -3.94
N TRP A 52 8.79 15.86 -4.37
CA TRP A 52 9.18 14.76 -3.48
C TRP A 52 10.58 14.97 -2.90
N TRP A 53 11.53 15.40 -3.74
CA TRP A 53 12.90 15.68 -3.30
C TRP A 53 12.94 16.83 -2.31
N SER A 54 12.20 17.90 -2.58
CA SER A 54 12.08 19.06 -1.68
C SER A 54 11.53 18.63 -0.32
N ALA A 55 10.42 17.87 -0.30
CA ALA A 55 9.80 17.38 0.93
C ALA A 55 10.73 16.42 1.70
N ALA A 56 11.38 15.48 1.01
CA ALA A 56 12.36 14.58 1.63
C ALA A 56 13.54 15.34 2.22
N SER A 57 14.05 16.33 1.50
CA SER A 57 15.15 17.18 1.97
C SER A 57 14.76 17.93 3.24
N GLN A 58 13.59 18.57 3.23
CA GLN A 58 13.09 19.34 4.38
C GLN A 58 12.86 18.46 5.62
N THR A 59 12.25 17.27 5.44
CA THR A 59 11.99 16.36 6.57
C THR A 59 13.30 15.84 7.16
N VAL A 60 14.28 15.48 6.33
CA VAL A 60 15.62 15.06 6.79
C VAL A 60 16.34 16.19 7.51
N GLN A 61 16.38 17.40 6.93
CA GLN A 61 17.02 18.58 7.55
C GLN A 61 16.41 18.91 8.92
N ARG A 62 15.06 18.84 9.05
CA ARG A 62 14.39 19.09 10.34
C ARG A 62 14.77 18.05 11.37
N LEU A 63 14.81 16.74 11.01
CA LEU A 63 15.22 15.68 11.94
C LEU A 63 16.69 15.85 12.36
N MET A 64 17.60 16.04 11.41
CA MET A 64 19.03 16.19 11.71
C MET A 64 19.30 17.49 12.49
N GLY A 65 18.56 18.57 12.24
CA GLY A 65 18.65 19.81 12.99
C GLY A 65 18.18 19.70 14.45
N ARG A 66 17.16 18.85 14.72
CA ARG A 66 16.68 18.54 16.08
C ARG A 66 17.58 17.55 16.83
N HIS A 67 18.26 16.67 16.08
CA HIS A 67 19.10 15.60 16.61
C HIS A 67 20.52 15.67 16.02
N PRO A 68 21.28 16.75 16.26
CA PRO A 68 22.61 16.92 15.67
C PRO A 68 23.60 15.82 16.09
N GLU A 69 23.38 15.21 17.26
CA GLU A 69 24.14 14.03 17.71
C GLU A 69 23.90 12.79 16.86
N ALA A 70 22.74 12.69 16.20
CA ALA A 70 22.38 11.56 15.31
C ALA A 70 23.36 11.40 14.17
N ALA A 71 23.95 12.49 13.65
CA ALA A 71 24.96 12.44 12.61
C ALA A 71 26.17 11.54 12.95
N GLN A 72 26.49 11.39 14.23
CA GLN A 72 27.60 10.55 14.69
C GLN A 72 27.24 9.07 14.88
N SER A 73 25.97 8.73 14.79
CA SER A 73 25.43 7.41 15.09
C SER A 73 24.58 6.85 13.94
N LEU A 74 24.33 7.63 12.88
CA LEU A 74 23.51 7.23 11.76
C LEU A 74 24.22 6.12 10.95
N ALA A 75 23.69 4.91 11.03
CA ALA A 75 24.23 3.74 10.36
C ALA A 75 23.85 3.69 8.87
N GLY A 76 22.65 4.19 8.52
CA GLY A 76 22.22 4.21 7.13
C GLY A 76 20.77 4.64 6.93
N ILE A 77 20.38 4.64 5.64
CA ILE A 77 19.09 5.12 5.15
C ILE A 77 18.36 3.99 4.43
N GLY A 78 17.09 3.77 4.78
CA GLY A 78 16.14 2.95 4.03
C GLY A 78 15.12 3.82 3.30
N LEU A 79 14.72 3.41 2.11
CA LEU A 79 13.78 4.11 1.26
C LEU A 79 12.50 3.31 1.09
N SER A 80 11.37 4.01 1.12
CA SER A 80 10.06 3.52 0.73
C SER A 80 9.37 4.56 -0.15
N GLY A 81 8.37 4.14 -0.90
CA GLY A 81 7.51 5.07 -1.62
C GLY A 81 6.40 4.39 -2.39
N GLN A 82 5.45 5.21 -2.83
CA GLN A 82 4.33 4.78 -3.64
C GLN A 82 4.80 3.99 -4.87
N MET A 83 4.26 2.80 -5.03
CA MET A 83 4.63 1.87 -6.09
C MET A 83 4.11 2.31 -7.46
N HIS A 84 4.59 1.66 -8.52
CA HIS A 84 4.03 1.73 -9.87
C HIS A 84 4.18 3.06 -10.61
N GLY A 85 4.65 4.13 -9.98
CA GLY A 85 4.83 5.43 -10.62
C GLY A 85 5.83 5.37 -11.78
N LEU A 86 5.59 6.12 -12.88
CA LEU A 86 6.54 6.27 -13.97
C LEU A 86 7.23 7.63 -13.86
N VAL A 87 8.53 7.64 -13.58
CA VAL A 87 9.42 8.81 -13.65
C VAL A 87 10.35 8.61 -14.84
N PRO A 88 10.05 9.20 -16.02
CA PRO A 88 10.91 9.07 -17.19
C PRO A 88 12.08 10.05 -17.12
N LEU A 89 13.29 9.55 -17.30
CA LEU A 89 14.53 10.30 -17.27
C LEU A 89 15.23 10.30 -18.63
N ASP A 90 15.85 11.41 -19.00
CA ASP A 90 16.73 11.49 -20.15
C ASP A 90 18.18 11.03 -19.81
N ARG A 91 19.06 11.10 -20.82
CA ARG A 91 20.46 10.66 -20.69
C ARG A 91 21.27 11.40 -19.62
N ASP A 92 20.86 12.61 -19.28
CA ASP A 92 21.50 13.44 -18.26
C ASP A 92 20.85 13.21 -16.88
N GLY A 93 19.91 12.24 -16.78
CA GLY A 93 19.17 11.95 -15.56
C GLY A 93 18.13 13.01 -15.18
N GLN A 94 17.73 13.87 -16.15
CA GLN A 94 16.73 14.89 -15.93
C GLN A 94 15.33 14.32 -16.17
N VAL A 95 14.39 14.77 -15.34
CA VAL A 95 12.98 14.36 -15.47
C VAL A 95 12.37 14.97 -16.75
N ILE A 96 11.87 14.12 -17.64
CA ILE A 96 11.31 14.51 -18.93
C ILE A 96 9.92 15.17 -18.78
N ARG A 97 9.13 14.66 -17.82
CA ARG A 97 7.77 15.13 -17.54
C ARG A 97 7.35 14.77 -16.12
N LYS A 98 6.21 15.31 -15.65
CA LYS A 98 5.60 14.90 -14.38
C LYS A 98 5.42 13.38 -14.34
N ALA A 99 5.66 12.76 -13.18
CA ALA A 99 5.46 11.34 -12.96
C ALA A 99 3.96 10.99 -13.08
N ILE A 100 3.67 9.86 -13.72
CA ILE A 100 2.31 9.29 -13.78
C ILE A 100 2.17 8.31 -12.63
N LEU A 101 1.17 8.49 -11.75
CA LEU A 101 1.07 7.78 -10.48
C LEU A 101 0.30 6.45 -10.57
N TRP A 102 0.28 5.70 -9.46
CA TRP A 102 -0.36 4.38 -9.33
C TRP A 102 -1.89 4.42 -9.45
N ASN A 103 -2.54 5.52 -9.09
CA ASN A 103 -3.98 5.74 -9.15
C ASN A 103 -4.45 6.37 -10.50
N ASP A 104 -3.53 6.55 -11.45
CA ASP A 104 -3.85 7.03 -12.79
C ASP A 104 -4.50 5.92 -13.63
N GLN A 105 -5.58 6.24 -14.34
CA GLN A 105 -6.38 5.29 -15.10
C GLN A 105 -6.22 5.44 -16.63
N ARG A 106 -5.34 6.34 -17.13
CA ARG A 106 -5.22 6.66 -18.56
C ARG A 106 -4.75 5.51 -19.44
N THR A 107 -4.22 4.43 -18.88
CA THR A 107 -3.53 3.37 -19.61
C THR A 107 -4.36 2.09 -19.80
N GLU A 108 -5.68 2.16 -19.65
CA GLU A 108 -6.57 0.99 -19.79
C GLU A 108 -6.39 0.30 -21.16
N ALA A 109 -6.42 1.07 -22.25
CA ALA A 109 -6.21 0.53 -23.61
C ALA A 109 -4.83 -0.13 -23.78
N GLN A 110 -3.79 0.41 -23.15
CA GLN A 110 -2.45 -0.19 -23.18
C GLN A 110 -2.39 -1.48 -22.37
N CYS A 111 -3.11 -1.56 -21.26
CA CYS A 111 -3.23 -2.80 -20.48
C CYS A 111 -3.91 -3.91 -21.30
N GLU A 112 -4.98 -3.60 -22.02
CA GLU A 112 -5.64 -4.54 -22.94
C GLU A 112 -4.70 -5.00 -24.04
N GLN A 113 -3.92 -4.09 -24.65
CA GLN A 113 -2.91 -4.42 -25.66
C GLN A 113 -1.83 -5.36 -25.09
N ILE A 114 -1.37 -5.13 -23.85
CA ILE A 114 -0.38 -5.98 -23.18
C ILE A 114 -0.96 -7.38 -22.97
N HIS A 115 -2.20 -7.48 -22.45
CA HIS A 115 -2.88 -8.76 -22.31
C HIS A 115 -3.03 -9.50 -23.63
N ALA A 116 -3.49 -8.81 -24.67
CA ALA A 116 -3.67 -9.40 -26.00
C ALA A 116 -2.35 -9.95 -26.59
N LYS A 117 -1.27 -9.14 -26.51
CA LYS A 117 0.06 -9.56 -26.96
C LYS A 117 0.60 -10.76 -26.16
N ALA A 118 0.34 -10.82 -24.85
CA ALA A 118 0.78 -11.91 -23.99
C ALA A 118 -0.04 -13.21 -24.14
N GLY A 119 -1.06 -13.25 -24.99
CA GLY A 119 -1.96 -14.42 -25.13
C GLY A 119 -3.07 -14.44 -24.08
N GLY A 120 -3.50 -13.28 -23.61
CA GLY A 120 -4.51 -13.13 -22.57
C GLY A 120 -3.94 -13.00 -21.17
N ALA A 121 -4.83 -13.00 -20.18
CA ALA A 121 -4.45 -12.90 -18.78
C ALA A 121 -3.56 -14.07 -18.31
N GLU A 122 -3.85 -15.29 -18.76
CA GLU A 122 -3.08 -16.49 -18.39
C GLU A 122 -1.64 -16.42 -18.91
N GLY A 123 -1.47 -16.00 -20.18
CA GLY A 123 -0.13 -15.84 -20.74
C GLY A 123 0.70 -14.78 -19.99
N LEU A 124 0.09 -13.67 -19.60
CA LEU A 124 0.76 -12.64 -18.82
C LEU A 124 1.08 -13.11 -17.39
N LEU A 125 0.17 -13.87 -16.75
CA LEU A 125 0.44 -14.50 -15.45
C LEU A 125 1.63 -15.44 -15.50
N GLY A 126 1.82 -16.18 -16.60
CA GLY A 126 3.00 -17.00 -16.83
C GLY A 126 4.31 -16.22 -16.92
N LEU A 127 4.27 -14.94 -17.34
CA LEU A 127 5.45 -14.08 -17.52
C LEU A 127 5.80 -13.23 -16.29
N THR A 128 4.79 -12.84 -15.48
CA THR A 128 4.98 -11.84 -14.40
C THR A 128 4.26 -12.19 -13.11
N ASN A 129 3.44 -13.27 -13.11
CA ASN A 129 2.54 -13.66 -12.01
C ASN A 129 1.49 -12.59 -11.62
N ASN A 130 1.28 -11.59 -12.47
CA ASN A 130 0.30 -10.51 -12.27
C ASN A 130 -0.46 -10.21 -13.57
N ARG A 131 -1.66 -9.65 -13.43
CA ARG A 131 -2.30 -8.93 -14.54
C ARG A 131 -1.67 -7.57 -14.72
N MET A 132 -1.69 -7.01 -15.93
CA MET A 132 -1.37 -5.60 -16.13
C MET A 132 -2.58 -4.76 -15.71
N LEU A 133 -2.35 -3.83 -14.81
CA LEU A 133 -3.36 -2.88 -14.31
C LEU A 133 -3.00 -1.46 -14.76
N PRO A 134 -3.99 -0.56 -14.96
CA PRO A 134 -3.72 0.82 -15.39
C PRO A 134 -2.73 1.56 -14.48
N GLY A 135 -2.74 1.25 -13.18
CA GLY A 135 -1.78 1.79 -12.22
C GLY A 135 -0.33 1.37 -12.43
N TYR A 136 -0.04 0.29 -13.18
CA TYR A 136 1.32 -0.26 -13.31
C TYR A 136 2.17 0.50 -14.34
N THR A 137 3.48 0.48 -14.15
CA THR A 137 4.46 1.23 -14.96
C THR A 137 4.48 0.79 -16.43
N GLY A 138 4.33 -0.51 -16.70
CA GLY A 138 4.40 -1.06 -18.05
C GLY A 138 3.37 -0.44 -19.02
N GLY A 139 2.12 -0.30 -18.59
CA GLY A 139 1.08 0.38 -19.35
C GLY A 139 1.41 1.85 -19.64
N LYS A 140 2.02 2.55 -18.67
CA LYS A 140 2.42 3.96 -18.80
C LYS A 140 3.57 4.17 -19.78
N ILE A 141 4.51 3.25 -19.87
CA ILE A 141 5.59 3.29 -20.87
C ILE A 141 5.00 3.15 -22.28
N LEU A 142 4.06 2.23 -22.51
CA LEU A 142 3.38 2.11 -23.79
C LEU A 142 2.55 3.35 -24.11
N TRP A 143 1.85 3.90 -23.12
CA TRP A 143 1.09 5.13 -23.28
C TRP A 143 2.01 6.29 -23.69
N LEU A 144 3.16 6.45 -23.02
CA LEU A 144 4.14 7.48 -23.35
C LEU A 144 4.62 7.34 -24.81
N ARG A 145 4.93 6.11 -25.25
CA ARG A 145 5.33 5.82 -26.64
C ARG A 145 4.25 6.23 -27.65
N GLN A 146 2.98 5.99 -27.33
CA GLN A 146 1.86 6.21 -28.26
C GLN A 146 1.34 7.65 -28.24
N GLN A 147 1.31 8.30 -27.08
CA GLN A 147 0.68 9.62 -26.91
C GLN A 147 1.70 10.76 -26.82
N GLU A 148 2.92 10.46 -26.39
CA GLU A 148 4.00 11.44 -26.25
C GLU A 148 5.31 10.91 -26.87
N PRO A 149 5.35 10.58 -28.18
CA PRO A 149 6.49 9.89 -28.79
C PRO A 149 7.81 10.65 -28.62
N ARG A 150 7.80 11.98 -28.68
CA ARG A 150 9.00 12.79 -28.46
C ARG A 150 9.58 12.64 -27.05
N ASN A 151 8.71 12.46 -26.03
CA ASN A 151 9.15 12.20 -24.65
C ASN A 151 9.68 10.78 -24.51
N TYR A 152 9.04 9.80 -25.19
CA TYR A 152 9.51 8.42 -25.22
C TYR A 152 10.89 8.29 -25.87
N GLU A 153 11.11 8.94 -27.02
CA GLU A 153 12.41 8.95 -27.73
C GLU A 153 13.56 9.55 -26.91
N ARG A 154 13.25 10.49 -26.00
CA ARG A 154 14.21 11.09 -25.08
C ARG A 154 14.50 10.22 -23.88
N MET A 155 13.62 9.27 -23.56
CA MET A 155 13.72 8.46 -22.34
C MET A 155 14.90 7.48 -22.44
N ASP A 156 15.87 7.63 -21.54
CA ASP A 156 17.00 6.72 -21.38
C ASP A 156 16.78 5.72 -20.24
N LYS A 157 16.08 6.14 -19.16
CA LYS A 157 15.71 5.30 -18.01
C LYS A 157 14.33 5.65 -17.50
N PHE A 158 13.67 4.69 -16.88
CA PHE A 158 12.54 4.95 -16.01
C PHE A 158 12.85 4.58 -14.57
N LEU A 159 12.29 5.32 -13.62
CA LEU A 159 12.38 5.03 -12.19
C LEU A 159 10.97 5.01 -11.57
N ASN A 160 10.88 4.39 -10.39
CA ASN A 160 9.75 4.56 -9.48
C ASN A 160 10.01 5.74 -8.51
N PRO A 161 9.00 6.27 -7.79
CA PRO A 161 9.14 7.48 -6.97
C PRO A 161 10.27 7.42 -5.94
N LYS A 162 10.41 6.32 -5.16
CA LYS A 162 11.51 6.20 -4.19
C LYS A 162 12.89 6.12 -4.86
N ASP A 163 12.94 5.55 -6.07
CA ASP A 163 14.21 5.39 -6.79
C ASP A 163 14.70 6.73 -7.34
N TYR A 164 13.79 7.67 -7.61
CA TYR A 164 14.16 9.06 -7.87
C TYR A 164 14.84 9.70 -6.65
N ILE A 165 14.35 9.45 -5.44
CA ILE A 165 15.01 9.92 -4.21
C ILE A 165 16.38 9.27 -4.03
N ARG A 166 16.53 7.96 -4.35
CA ARG A 166 17.84 7.30 -4.40
C ARG A 166 18.80 8.01 -5.34
N LEU A 167 18.37 8.26 -6.57
CA LEU A 167 19.17 9.00 -7.56
C LEU A 167 19.63 10.36 -7.02
N ARG A 168 18.72 11.12 -6.39
CA ARG A 168 19.04 12.42 -5.82
C ARG A 168 20.05 12.33 -4.67
N LEU A 169 19.91 11.33 -3.80
CA LEU A 169 20.82 11.10 -2.67
C LEU A 169 22.21 10.61 -3.12
N THR A 170 22.24 9.64 -4.03
CA THR A 170 23.45 8.84 -4.30
C THR A 170 24.05 9.07 -5.68
N GLY A 171 23.25 9.46 -6.66
CA GLY A 171 23.62 9.47 -8.08
C GLY A 171 23.39 8.13 -8.79
N GLU A 172 22.92 7.09 -8.11
CA GLU A 172 22.76 5.74 -8.67
C GLU A 172 21.38 5.55 -9.33
N LEU A 173 21.39 5.13 -10.59
CA LEU A 173 20.23 4.73 -11.38
C LEU A 173 19.89 3.25 -11.09
N ALA A 174 19.15 3.03 -10.01
CA ALA A 174 18.83 1.69 -9.53
C ALA A 174 17.40 1.60 -9.02
N THR A 175 16.87 0.38 -9.01
CA THR A 175 15.63 -0.03 -8.32
C THR A 175 15.88 -1.27 -7.49
N GLU A 176 14.82 -1.83 -6.91
CA GLU A 176 14.89 -3.09 -6.19
C GLU A 176 13.67 -3.97 -6.50
N VAL A 177 13.75 -5.25 -6.09
CA VAL A 177 12.84 -6.32 -6.51
C VAL A 177 11.35 -6.05 -6.24
N THR A 178 10.99 -5.30 -5.19
CA THR A 178 9.56 -5.06 -4.87
C THR A 178 8.94 -4.05 -5.82
N ASP A 179 9.61 -2.91 -6.06
CA ASP A 179 9.15 -1.92 -7.04
C ASP A 179 9.28 -2.43 -8.48
N ALA A 180 10.35 -3.15 -8.80
CA ALA A 180 10.48 -3.80 -10.10
C ALA A 180 9.29 -4.75 -10.36
N SER A 181 8.88 -5.55 -9.37
CA SER A 181 7.67 -6.38 -9.44
C SER A 181 6.41 -5.55 -9.73
N GLY A 182 6.29 -4.39 -9.08
CA GLY A 182 5.18 -3.45 -9.23
C GLY A 182 5.10 -2.77 -10.60
N THR A 183 6.15 -2.86 -11.43
CA THR A 183 6.10 -2.32 -12.80
C THR A 183 5.20 -3.13 -13.74
N GLY A 184 4.94 -4.42 -13.42
CA GLY A 184 4.32 -5.37 -14.31
C GLY A 184 5.22 -5.86 -15.45
N LEU A 185 6.51 -5.52 -15.42
CA LEU A 185 7.53 -5.91 -16.41
C LEU A 185 8.60 -6.87 -15.84
N PHE A 186 8.34 -7.41 -14.65
CA PHE A 186 9.29 -8.21 -13.88
C PHE A 186 8.82 -9.66 -13.73
N ASP A 187 9.68 -10.62 -13.94
CA ASP A 187 9.44 -12.02 -13.59
C ASP A 187 9.58 -12.15 -12.07
N VAL A 188 8.44 -12.16 -11.39
CA VAL A 188 8.36 -12.21 -9.93
C VAL A 188 8.88 -13.53 -9.37
N ARG A 189 8.76 -14.63 -10.13
CA ARG A 189 9.27 -15.95 -9.73
C ARG A 189 10.79 -15.95 -9.74
N ALA A 190 11.38 -15.53 -10.87
CA ALA A 190 12.82 -15.51 -11.08
C ALA A 190 13.53 -14.31 -10.42
N ARG A 191 12.77 -13.29 -9.98
CA ARG A 191 13.27 -12.03 -9.37
C ARG A 191 14.20 -11.26 -10.31
N VAL A 192 13.82 -11.17 -11.58
CA VAL A 192 14.56 -10.46 -12.65
C VAL A 192 13.61 -9.76 -13.61
N TRP A 193 14.10 -8.81 -14.38
CA TRP A 193 13.33 -8.22 -15.47
C TRP A 193 12.86 -9.30 -16.46
N SER A 194 11.58 -9.26 -16.86
CA SER A 194 10.99 -10.23 -17.79
C SER A 194 11.42 -9.90 -19.23
N ARG A 195 12.61 -10.38 -19.63
CA ARG A 195 13.12 -10.17 -20.99
C ARG A 195 12.11 -10.59 -22.07
N ALA A 196 11.37 -11.67 -21.82
CA ALA A 196 10.33 -12.12 -22.73
C ALA A 196 9.24 -11.06 -22.93
N LEU A 197 8.82 -10.39 -21.85
CA LEU A 197 7.81 -9.35 -21.90
C LEU A 197 8.36 -8.05 -22.53
N PHE A 198 9.59 -7.63 -22.24
CA PHE A 198 10.24 -6.50 -22.89
C PHE A 198 10.27 -6.69 -24.42
N ASN A 199 10.70 -7.88 -24.88
CA ASN A 199 10.74 -8.23 -26.30
C ASN A 199 9.33 -8.24 -26.91
N LEU A 200 8.34 -8.85 -26.25
CA LEU A 200 6.96 -8.91 -26.72
C LEU A 200 6.33 -7.54 -26.91
N LEU A 201 6.67 -6.60 -26.02
CA LEU A 201 6.18 -5.23 -26.03
C LEU A 201 7.06 -4.29 -26.88
N GLU A 202 8.19 -4.80 -27.40
CA GLU A 202 9.16 -3.99 -28.17
C GLU A 202 9.65 -2.77 -27.35
N ILE A 203 9.85 -2.98 -26.03
CA ILE A 203 10.44 -2.00 -25.12
C ILE A 203 11.91 -2.36 -24.96
N PRO A 204 12.87 -1.46 -25.20
CA PRO A 204 14.27 -1.76 -24.92
C PRO A 204 14.52 -2.08 -23.45
N GLU A 205 15.05 -3.27 -23.14
CA GLU A 205 15.38 -3.66 -21.74
C GLU A 205 16.36 -2.65 -21.10
N ALA A 206 17.18 -1.98 -21.91
CA ALA A 206 18.09 -0.94 -21.47
C ALA A 206 17.42 0.26 -20.79
N LEU A 207 16.11 0.48 -21.01
CA LEU A 207 15.36 1.51 -20.28
C LEU A 207 15.14 1.16 -18.79
N ALA A 208 15.22 -0.12 -18.43
CA ALA A 208 15.07 -0.56 -17.06
C ALA A 208 16.35 -0.27 -16.24
N PRO A 209 16.21 0.21 -15.00
CA PRO A 209 17.36 0.42 -14.11
C PRO A 209 17.91 -0.91 -13.61
N THR A 210 19.15 -0.88 -13.07
CA THR A 210 19.71 -2.03 -12.35
C THR A 210 18.83 -2.37 -11.16
N CYS A 211 18.45 -3.64 -11.04
CA CYS A 211 17.59 -4.13 -9.96
C CYS A 211 18.40 -4.88 -8.89
N TYR A 212 18.21 -4.52 -7.63
CA TYR A 212 18.87 -5.12 -6.47
C TYR A 212 17.86 -5.81 -5.54
N GLU A 213 18.34 -6.66 -4.64
CA GLU A 213 17.58 -7.06 -3.47
C GLU A 213 17.43 -5.87 -2.50
N SER A 214 16.30 -5.79 -1.82
CA SER A 214 15.91 -4.66 -0.95
C SER A 214 16.93 -4.33 0.15
N VAL A 215 17.59 -5.35 0.70
CA VAL A 215 18.59 -5.21 1.79
C VAL A 215 19.98 -4.77 1.28
N ARG A 216 20.21 -4.80 -0.02
CA ARG A 216 21.53 -4.47 -0.58
C ARG A 216 21.80 -2.97 -0.50
N VAL A 217 22.99 -2.59 -0.08
CA VAL A 217 23.46 -1.21 -0.23
C VAL A 217 23.53 -0.88 -1.73
N SER A 218 22.71 0.07 -2.15
CA SER A 218 22.56 0.47 -3.55
C SER A 218 23.27 1.77 -3.89
N GLY A 219 23.97 2.37 -2.93
CA GLY A 219 24.75 3.59 -3.09
C GLY A 219 25.06 4.22 -1.73
N THR A 220 25.80 5.34 -1.76
CA THR A 220 26.10 6.15 -0.57
C THR A 220 25.75 7.61 -0.84
N VAL A 221 25.33 8.33 0.20
CA VAL A 221 24.97 9.75 0.08
C VAL A 221 26.18 10.55 -0.40
N ARG A 222 25.98 11.31 -1.50
CA ARG A 222 27.05 12.18 -2.08
C ARG A 222 27.41 13.31 -1.12
N ALA A 223 28.68 13.69 -1.07
CA ALA A 223 29.20 14.68 -0.14
C ALA A 223 28.43 16.03 -0.15
N PRO A 224 28.10 16.63 -1.31
CA PRO A 224 27.33 17.89 -1.33
C PRO A 224 25.90 17.73 -0.76
N ILE A 225 25.29 16.57 -0.98
CA ILE A 225 23.95 16.25 -0.46
C ILE A 225 24.01 16.00 1.05
N ALA A 226 25.02 15.26 1.51
CA ALA A 226 25.23 15.04 2.94
C ALA A 226 25.38 16.36 3.70
N GLU A 227 26.20 17.27 3.19
CA GLU A 227 26.40 18.60 3.77
C GLU A 227 25.09 19.42 3.80
N ALA A 228 24.35 19.46 2.68
CA ALA A 228 23.09 20.18 2.58
C ALA A 228 22.00 19.65 3.53
N LEU A 229 21.98 18.34 3.79
CA LEU A 229 20.96 17.69 4.62
C LEU A 229 21.39 17.50 6.09
N GLY A 230 22.60 17.89 6.47
CA GLY A 230 23.15 17.63 7.81
C GLY A 230 23.45 16.16 8.09
N LEU A 231 23.63 15.36 7.04
CA LEU A 231 23.93 13.91 7.12
C LEU A 231 25.45 13.67 7.20
N PRO A 232 25.90 12.55 7.77
CA PRO A 232 27.29 12.13 7.65
C PRO A 232 27.65 11.87 6.19
N LYS A 233 28.92 12.14 5.82
CA LYS A 233 29.42 11.83 4.47
C LYS A 233 29.45 10.33 4.24
N GLY A 234 28.97 9.88 3.08
CA GLY A 234 29.05 8.49 2.66
C GLY A 234 28.10 7.54 3.41
N VAL A 235 27.04 8.05 4.02
CA VAL A 235 26.00 7.21 4.64
C VAL A 235 25.44 6.23 3.60
N PRO A 236 25.42 4.92 3.90
CA PRO A 236 24.87 3.93 2.97
C PRO A 236 23.35 4.06 2.83
N VAL A 237 22.86 3.86 1.60
CA VAL A 237 21.45 3.81 1.23
C VAL A 237 21.17 2.40 0.73
N VAL A 238 20.26 1.67 1.40
CA VAL A 238 19.85 0.33 0.97
C VAL A 238 18.78 0.38 -0.13
N GLY A 239 18.50 -0.77 -0.74
CA GLY A 239 17.49 -0.92 -1.79
C GLY A 239 16.11 -0.39 -1.37
N GLY A 240 15.71 -0.66 -0.15
CA GLY A 240 14.39 -0.25 0.34
C GLY A 240 13.27 -1.09 -0.23
N GLY A 241 12.10 -0.51 -0.47
CA GLY A 241 10.97 -1.23 -1.07
C GLY A 241 9.74 -0.38 -1.31
N GLY A 242 8.81 -0.90 -2.11
CA GLY A 242 7.50 -0.30 -2.32
C GLY A 242 6.68 -0.23 -1.03
N ASP A 243 5.93 0.84 -0.87
CA ASP A 243 5.22 1.20 0.36
C ASP A 243 4.30 0.08 0.90
N ALA A 244 3.53 -0.59 0.04
CA ALA A 244 2.63 -1.67 0.45
C ALA A 244 3.39 -2.88 1.02
N VAL A 245 4.55 -3.24 0.43
CA VAL A 245 5.38 -4.35 0.90
C VAL A 245 6.08 -3.98 2.20
N ILE A 246 6.64 -2.79 2.26
CA ILE A 246 7.34 -2.28 3.45
C ILE A 246 6.37 -2.03 4.63
N GLN A 247 5.17 -1.55 4.37
CA GLN A 247 4.15 -1.39 5.40
C GLN A 247 3.79 -2.73 6.05
N THR A 248 3.70 -3.79 5.24
CA THR A 248 3.47 -5.15 5.75
C THR A 248 4.60 -5.59 6.69
N LEU A 249 5.86 -5.34 6.33
CA LEU A 249 7.01 -5.56 7.23
C LEU A 249 6.92 -4.70 8.50
N GLY A 250 6.55 -3.42 8.37
CA GLY A 250 6.42 -2.46 9.47
C GLY A 250 5.38 -2.87 10.52
N THR A 251 4.46 -3.77 10.17
CA THR A 251 3.52 -4.41 11.12
C THR A 251 4.03 -5.74 11.69
N GLY A 252 5.27 -6.13 11.39
CA GLY A 252 5.90 -7.36 11.89
C GLY A 252 5.55 -8.61 11.09
N VAL A 253 4.89 -8.48 9.94
CA VAL A 253 4.49 -9.63 9.10
C VAL A 253 5.64 -10.05 8.21
N THR A 254 6.29 -11.14 8.58
CA THR A 254 7.40 -11.74 7.84
C THR A 254 7.07 -13.11 7.26
N THR A 255 5.99 -13.74 7.70
CA THR A 255 5.59 -15.13 7.39
C THR A 255 4.14 -15.19 6.94
N SER A 256 3.76 -16.30 6.31
CA SER A 256 2.43 -16.51 5.73
C SER A 256 1.35 -16.94 6.73
N ASP A 257 1.70 -17.11 7.99
CA ASP A 257 0.77 -17.45 9.07
C ASP A 257 0.23 -16.20 9.82
N VAL A 258 0.57 -15.02 9.33
CA VAL A 258 0.02 -13.73 9.81
C VAL A 258 -0.58 -12.97 8.64
N LEU A 259 -1.79 -12.48 8.82
CA LEU A 259 -2.45 -11.60 7.88
C LEU A 259 -2.22 -10.14 8.32
N MET A 260 -1.77 -9.30 7.41
CA MET A 260 -1.78 -7.85 7.61
C MET A 260 -3.02 -7.25 7.00
N THR A 261 -3.63 -6.28 7.68
CA THR A 261 -4.70 -5.47 7.14
C THR A 261 -4.43 -3.99 7.39
N THR A 262 -4.81 -3.15 6.43
CA THR A 262 -4.81 -1.69 6.61
C THR A 262 -6.21 -1.16 6.38
N ILE A 263 -6.76 -0.45 7.37
CA ILE A 263 -8.03 0.26 7.25
C ILE A 263 -7.72 1.74 7.00
N GLY A 264 -7.32 2.04 5.77
CA GLY A 264 -7.14 3.39 5.24
C GLY A 264 -8.36 3.83 4.42
N THR A 265 -8.25 4.82 3.54
CA THR A 265 -9.30 5.15 2.56
C THR A 265 -9.68 3.90 1.77
N ALA A 266 -8.69 3.22 1.18
CA ALA A 266 -8.80 1.85 0.67
C ALA A 266 -8.41 0.84 1.75
N GLY A 267 -8.77 -0.43 1.55
CA GLY A 267 -8.33 -1.55 2.38
C GLY A 267 -7.23 -2.35 1.69
N ILE A 268 -6.17 -2.67 2.42
CA ILE A 268 -5.13 -3.58 1.95
C ILE A 268 -5.14 -4.80 2.86
N ILE A 269 -5.16 -5.96 2.27
CA ILE A 269 -5.08 -7.26 2.95
C ILE A 269 -3.89 -8.00 2.34
N SER A 270 -2.89 -8.32 3.13
CA SER A 270 -1.63 -8.87 2.62
C SER A 270 -0.99 -9.89 3.55
N THR A 271 -0.07 -10.67 3.00
CA THR A 271 0.78 -11.59 3.76
C THR A 271 2.13 -11.79 3.06
N ALA A 272 3.10 -12.37 3.76
CA ALA A 272 4.39 -12.75 3.20
C ALA A 272 4.43 -14.27 2.95
N TYR A 273 4.93 -14.69 1.79
CA TYR A 273 5.15 -16.09 1.46
C TYR A 273 6.63 -16.48 1.53
N GLU A 274 6.93 -17.59 2.18
CA GLU A 274 8.28 -18.16 2.30
C GLU A 274 8.72 -18.89 1.02
N SER A 275 7.79 -19.17 0.12
CA SER A 275 8.05 -19.77 -1.19
C SER A 275 7.13 -19.17 -2.24
N PHE A 276 7.58 -19.17 -3.49
CA PHE A 276 6.77 -18.69 -4.61
C PHE A 276 5.42 -19.41 -4.68
N ARG A 277 4.38 -18.65 -4.98
CA ARG A 277 3.02 -19.15 -5.24
C ARG A 277 2.50 -18.54 -6.52
N ASP A 278 1.92 -19.39 -7.36
CA ASP A 278 1.19 -18.92 -8.52
C ASP A 278 -0.02 -18.09 -8.06
N ASN A 279 -0.39 -17.10 -8.87
CA ASN A 279 -1.53 -16.24 -8.66
C ASN A 279 -2.69 -16.67 -9.59
N PRO A 280 -3.43 -17.74 -9.26
CA PRO A 280 -4.46 -18.26 -10.14
C PRO A 280 -5.54 -17.18 -10.35
N GLN A 281 -5.96 -17.02 -11.59
CA GLN A 281 -6.95 -16.02 -12.03
C GLN A 281 -6.47 -14.55 -11.89
N GLY A 282 -5.26 -14.29 -11.36
CA GLY A 282 -4.73 -12.93 -11.19
C GLY A 282 -5.56 -12.03 -10.27
N LYS A 283 -6.22 -12.60 -9.26
CA LYS A 283 -7.06 -11.86 -8.30
C LYS A 283 -6.25 -11.06 -7.29
N LEU A 284 -5.06 -11.57 -6.95
CA LEU A 284 -4.13 -10.89 -6.05
C LEU A 284 -3.10 -10.09 -6.84
N GLN A 285 -2.40 -9.21 -6.14
CA GLN A 285 -1.16 -8.62 -6.60
C GLN A 285 -0.02 -9.33 -5.88
N VAL A 286 0.93 -9.89 -6.64
CA VAL A 286 2.04 -10.66 -6.09
C VAL A 286 3.36 -9.98 -6.47
N PHE A 287 4.17 -9.69 -5.48
CA PHE A 287 5.45 -9.02 -5.63
C PHE A 287 6.56 -9.83 -4.96
N CYS A 288 7.80 -9.54 -5.29
CA CYS A 288 8.91 -9.94 -4.44
C CYS A 288 8.75 -9.27 -3.07
N ASN A 289 9.18 -9.94 -2.00
CA ASN A 289 9.23 -9.33 -0.68
C ASN A 289 10.58 -8.65 -0.46
N VAL A 290 10.66 -7.67 0.46
CA VAL A 290 11.92 -7.06 0.90
C VAL A 290 12.85 -8.07 1.60
N ILE A 291 12.29 -9.18 2.09
CA ILE A 291 13.04 -10.30 2.63
C ILE A 291 13.52 -11.16 1.45
N PRO A 292 14.84 -11.35 1.26
CA PRO A 292 15.36 -12.14 0.15
C PRO A 292 14.78 -13.56 0.12
N GLY A 293 14.38 -14.02 -1.08
CA GLY A 293 13.80 -15.35 -1.27
C GLY A 293 12.36 -15.51 -0.76
N ARG A 294 11.69 -14.41 -0.35
CA ARG A 294 10.28 -14.39 0.02
C ARG A 294 9.46 -13.57 -0.99
N TRP A 295 8.14 -13.75 -0.96
CA TRP A 295 7.18 -13.04 -1.79
C TRP A 295 6.12 -12.36 -0.94
N HIS A 296 5.50 -11.35 -1.50
CA HIS A 296 4.40 -10.60 -0.91
C HIS A 296 3.16 -10.78 -1.78
N ALA A 297 2.03 -11.06 -1.18
CA ALA A 297 0.76 -11.08 -1.89
C ALA A 297 -0.24 -10.18 -1.18
N MET A 298 -1.01 -9.42 -1.97
CA MET A 298 -2.04 -8.54 -1.43
C MET A 298 -3.30 -8.52 -2.30
N GLY A 299 -4.43 -8.28 -1.65
CA GLY A 299 -5.67 -7.83 -2.27
C GLY A 299 -5.99 -6.43 -1.79
N VAL A 300 -6.60 -5.64 -2.66
CA VAL A 300 -6.99 -4.25 -2.36
C VAL A 300 -8.49 -4.11 -2.56
N THR A 301 -9.19 -3.65 -1.52
CA THR A 301 -10.58 -3.19 -1.61
C THR A 301 -10.59 -1.67 -1.71
N LEU A 302 -11.42 -1.12 -2.58
CA LEU A 302 -11.30 0.29 -2.95
C LEU A 302 -11.87 1.27 -1.91
N ALA A 303 -12.85 0.85 -1.11
CA ALA A 303 -13.51 1.72 -0.14
C ALA A 303 -13.60 1.05 1.25
N ALA A 304 -12.60 1.27 2.09
CA ALA A 304 -12.56 0.81 3.48
C ALA A 304 -12.95 1.96 4.44
N GLY A 305 -11.97 2.67 5.03
CA GLY A 305 -12.23 3.89 5.79
C GLY A 305 -12.93 4.97 4.96
N GLY A 306 -12.74 4.95 3.63
CA GLY A 306 -13.51 5.77 2.69
C GLY A 306 -15.00 5.55 2.77
N SER A 307 -15.48 4.33 3.07
CA SER A 307 -16.91 4.06 3.30
C SER A 307 -17.42 4.76 4.57
N LEU A 308 -16.59 4.78 5.62
CA LEU A 308 -16.98 5.48 6.86
C LEU A 308 -16.95 7.01 6.66
N ALA A 309 -15.96 7.52 5.90
CA ALA A 309 -15.91 8.94 5.54
C ALA A 309 -17.12 9.37 4.71
N TRP A 310 -17.52 8.54 3.74
CA TRP A 310 -18.74 8.75 2.97
C TRP A 310 -20.00 8.74 3.89
N ALA A 311 -20.09 7.76 4.79
CA ALA A 311 -21.23 7.68 5.72
C ALA A 311 -21.29 8.91 6.65
N LEU A 312 -20.14 9.42 7.12
CA LEU A 312 -20.07 10.68 7.85
C LEU A 312 -20.60 11.85 7.01
N GLY A 313 -20.15 11.99 5.76
CA GLY A 313 -20.58 13.09 4.88
C GLY A 313 -22.06 13.06 4.51
N VAL A 314 -22.67 11.86 4.40
CA VAL A 314 -24.07 11.70 3.94
C VAL A 314 -25.04 11.59 5.11
N LEU A 315 -24.67 10.92 6.18
CA LEU A 315 -25.56 10.61 7.31
C LEU A 315 -25.19 11.36 8.60
N GLY A 316 -23.92 11.81 8.71
CA GLY A 316 -23.30 12.24 9.97
C GLY A 316 -23.33 13.75 10.21
N GLY A 317 -24.28 14.51 9.64
CA GLY A 317 -24.32 15.97 9.82
C GLY A 317 -24.34 16.42 11.28
N ALA A 318 -25.11 15.75 12.12
CA ALA A 318 -25.16 16.07 13.55
C ALA A 318 -23.87 15.71 14.28
N GLU A 319 -23.26 14.60 13.96
CA GLU A 319 -21.96 14.18 14.52
C GLU A 319 -20.82 15.10 14.09
N ALA A 320 -20.84 15.56 12.84
CA ALA A 320 -19.87 16.56 12.34
C ALA A 320 -20.01 17.90 13.06
N GLU A 321 -21.24 18.38 13.26
CA GLU A 321 -21.52 19.61 14.00
C GLU A 321 -21.07 19.52 15.47
N VAL A 322 -21.40 18.41 16.14
CA VAL A 322 -20.96 18.16 17.52
C VAL A 322 -19.42 18.09 17.60
N ALA A 323 -18.77 17.44 16.65
CA ALA A 323 -17.32 17.35 16.58
C ALA A 323 -16.67 18.74 16.46
N GLU A 324 -17.19 19.59 15.56
CA GLU A 324 -16.72 20.96 15.36
C GLU A 324 -16.86 21.81 16.64
N GLN A 325 -18.00 21.71 17.32
CA GLN A 325 -18.29 22.49 18.53
C GLN A 325 -17.51 22.01 19.76
N SER A 326 -17.27 20.70 19.88
CA SER A 326 -16.65 20.08 21.06
C SER A 326 -15.15 19.80 20.93
N GLY A 327 -14.60 19.87 19.73
CA GLY A 327 -13.21 19.45 19.44
C GLY A 327 -13.00 17.93 19.49
N LEU A 328 -14.08 17.13 19.49
CA LEU A 328 -14.00 15.67 19.40
C LEU A 328 -13.81 15.20 17.96
N ASP A 329 -13.29 13.99 17.81
CA ASP A 329 -13.19 13.35 16.50
C ASP A 329 -14.56 12.84 16.03
N ALA A 330 -15.01 13.31 14.85
CA ALA A 330 -16.29 12.90 14.26
C ALA A 330 -16.37 11.37 14.01
N TYR A 331 -15.26 10.72 13.67
CA TYR A 331 -15.20 9.26 13.49
C TYR A 331 -15.35 8.51 14.81
N GLU A 332 -14.86 9.08 15.91
CA GLU A 332 -15.10 8.53 17.25
C GLU A 332 -16.57 8.61 17.63
N LEU A 333 -17.26 9.74 17.33
CA LEU A 333 -18.70 9.90 17.57
C LEU A 333 -19.53 8.88 16.79
N ILE A 334 -19.23 8.67 15.50
CA ILE A 334 -19.87 7.63 14.70
C ILE A 334 -19.62 6.24 15.28
N SER A 335 -18.39 5.94 15.70
CA SER A 335 -18.05 4.64 16.29
C SER A 335 -18.84 4.39 17.58
N ARG A 336 -18.98 5.39 18.44
CA ARG A 336 -19.78 5.32 19.66
C ARG A 336 -21.28 5.14 19.36
N GLU A 337 -21.79 5.76 18.28
CA GLU A 337 -23.17 5.56 17.87
C GLU A 337 -23.39 4.15 17.30
N ALA A 338 -22.47 3.65 16.47
CA ALA A 338 -22.49 2.29 15.94
C ALA A 338 -22.42 1.22 17.04
N GLU A 339 -21.72 1.50 18.15
CA GLU A 339 -21.61 0.59 19.28
C GLU A 339 -22.95 0.30 19.97
N LYS A 340 -23.90 1.25 19.89
CA LYS A 340 -25.27 1.08 20.43
C LYS A 340 -26.14 0.14 19.59
N SER A 341 -25.71 -0.21 18.37
CA SER A 341 -26.37 -1.19 17.52
C SER A 341 -25.98 -2.61 17.90
N SER A 342 -26.89 -3.55 17.74
CA SER A 342 -26.61 -4.97 17.95
C SER A 342 -25.62 -5.48 16.91
N VAL A 343 -24.88 -6.55 17.26
CA VAL A 343 -24.06 -7.32 16.32
C VAL A 343 -24.92 -7.77 15.14
N GLY A 344 -24.43 -7.58 13.90
CA GLY A 344 -25.20 -7.80 12.69
C GLY A 344 -26.10 -6.61 12.28
N ALA A 345 -25.89 -5.43 12.88
CA ALA A 345 -26.46 -4.16 12.43
C ALA A 345 -27.99 -4.19 12.24
N GLY A 346 -28.72 -4.88 13.13
CA GLY A 346 -30.17 -5.03 13.01
C GLY A 346 -30.65 -5.77 11.76
N GLY A 347 -29.77 -6.57 11.12
CA GLY A 347 -30.04 -7.31 9.88
C GLY A 347 -29.68 -6.55 8.60
N ILE A 348 -29.06 -5.37 8.71
CA ILE A 348 -28.62 -4.60 7.54
C ILE A 348 -27.23 -5.08 7.10
N VAL A 349 -27.07 -5.37 5.82
CA VAL A 349 -25.80 -5.67 5.17
C VAL A 349 -25.41 -4.52 4.24
N PHE A 350 -24.19 -4.03 4.38
CA PHE A 350 -23.62 -3.01 3.50
C PHE A 350 -22.60 -3.60 2.54
N LEU A 351 -22.73 -3.27 1.25
CA LEU A 351 -21.73 -3.58 0.21
C LEU A 351 -20.86 -2.33 0.00
N PRO A 352 -19.54 -2.37 0.26
CA PRO A 352 -18.70 -1.16 0.28
C PRO A 352 -18.19 -0.73 -1.10
N TYR A 353 -18.83 -1.12 -2.20
CA TYR A 353 -18.34 -0.92 -3.56
C TYR A 353 -18.64 0.49 -4.11
N LEU A 354 -18.43 1.53 -3.31
CA LEU A 354 -18.81 2.92 -3.62
C LEU A 354 -18.15 3.49 -4.89
N ILE A 355 -16.97 3.01 -5.25
CA ILE A 355 -16.18 3.46 -6.41
C ILE A 355 -15.78 2.29 -7.32
N GLY A 356 -16.63 1.27 -7.42
CA GLY A 356 -16.25 -0.01 -8.01
C GLY A 356 -15.48 -0.89 -7.03
N GLU A 357 -14.97 -2.03 -7.50
CA GLU A 357 -14.14 -2.91 -6.69
C GLU A 357 -13.00 -3.53 -7.50
N ARG A 358 -11.86 -3.78 -6.83
CA ARG A 358 -10.67 -4.40 -7.42
C ARG A 358 -10.49 -5.85 -6.98
N CYS A 359 -10.65 -6.16 -5.72
CA CYS A 359 -10.52 -7.51 -5.17
C CYS A 359 -11.61 -7.77 -4.13
N PRO A 360 -12.33 -8.91 -4.21
CA PRO A 360 -12.17 -10.03 -5.13
C PRO A 360 -12.83 -9.84 -6.50
N HIS A 361 -13.62 -8.77 -6.66
CA HIS A 361 -14.41 -8.48 -7.86
C HIS A 361 -13.69 -7.43 -8.69
N VAL A 362 -13.14 -7.83 -9.85
CA VAL A 362 -12.57 -6.86 -10.80
C VAL A 362 -13.74 -6.24 -11.56
N ASP A 363 -14.43 -5.27 -10.93
CA ASP A 363 -15.67 -4.68 -11.45
C ASP A 363 -15.73 -3.16 -11.16
N PRO A 364 -15.36 -2.31 -12.12
CA PRO A 364 -15.46 -0.86 -11.97
C PRO A 364 -16.91 -0.35 -11.94
N SER A 365 -17.87 -1.16 -12.37
CA SER A 365 -19.30 -0.83 -12.37
C SER A 365 -20.00 -1.14 -11.07
N ALA A 366 -19.36 -1.90 -10.15
CA ALA A 366 -19.95 -2.19 -8.84
C ALA A 366 -20.28 -0.89 -8.08
N ARG A 367 -21.36 -0.94 -7.31
CA ARG A 367 -21.85 0.20 -6.49
C ARG A 367 -22.11 -0.23 -5.06
N GLY A 368 -22.00 0.74 -4.12
CA GLY A 368 -22.40 0.54 -2.73
C GLY A 368 -23.89 0.28 -2.60
N ALA A 369 -24.29 -0.56 -1.65
CA ALA A 369 -25.67 -0.85 -1.37
C ALA A 369 -25.92 -1.16 0.12
N PHE A 370 -27.04 -0.70 0.65
CA PHE A 370 -27.61 -1.19 1.91
C PHE A 370 -28.74 -2.15 1.59
N VAL A 371 -28.69 -3.35 2.15
CA VAL A 371 -29.72 -4.39 1.97
C VAL A 371 -30.26 -4.79 3.34
N GLY A 372 -31.59 -4.93 3.47
CA GLY A 372 -32.23 -5.34 4.72
C GLY A 372 -32.81 -4.20 5.55
N LEU A 373 -33.01 -3.00 4.97
CA LEU A 373 -33.67 -1.88 5.66
C LEU A 373 -35.12 -2.21 6.00
N SER A 374 -35.56 -1.78 7.16
CA SER A 374 -36.96 -1.89 7.66
C SER A 374 -37.37 -0.62 8.38
N LEU A 375 -38.67 -0.52 8.73
CA LEU A 375 -39.17 0.62 9.52
C LEU A 375 -38.57 0.74 10.93
N THR A 376 -37.93 -0.32 11.41
CA THR A 376 -37.27 -0.35 12.73
C THR A 376 -35.75 -0.06 12.64
N SER A 377 -35.24 0.18 11.44
CA SER A 377 -33.81 0.49 11.26
C SER A 377 -33.50 1.89 11.78
N HIS A 378 -32.40 2.03 12.48
CA HIS A 378 -31.88 3.27 13.01
C HIS A 378 -30.57 3.68 12.37
N LYS A 379 -30.19 4.96 12.45
CA LYS A 379 -28.91 5.48 11.95
C LYS A 379 -27.71 4.72 12.51
N ARG A 380 -27.72 4.34 13.78
CA ARG A 380 -26.67 3.50 14.41
C ARG A 380 -26.47 2.16 13.71
N ASP A 381 -27.55 1.58 13.16
CA ASP A 381 -27.50 0.30 12.45
C ASP A 381 -26.82 0.48 11.08
N LEU A 382 -27.07 1.60 10.41
CA LEU A 382 -26.40 1.97 9.17
C LEU A 382 -24.88 2.14 9.41
N TYR A 383 -24.47 2.87 10.44
CA TYR A 383 -23.07 3.04 10.76
C TYR A 383 -22.38 1.69 11.06
N ARG A 384 -23.05 0.86 11.89
CA ARG A 384 -22.50 -0.46 12.20
C ARG A 384 -22.38 -1.34 10.95
N SER A 385 -23.40 -1.35 10.08
CA SER A 385 -23.36 -2.13 8.85
C SER A 385 -22.23 -1.71 7.91
N VAL A 386 -21.87 -0.41 7.89
CA VAL A 386 -20.70 0.08 7.14
C VAL A 386 -19.40 -0.53 7.69
N LEU A 387 -19.21 -0.50 9.02
CA LEU A 387 -18.03 -1.11 9.66
C LEU A 387 -17.95 -2.61 9.38
N GLU A 388 -19.07 -3.33 9.52
CA GLU A 388 -19.16 -4.77 9.28
C GLU A 388 -18.95 -5.12 7.80
N GLY A 389 -19.58 -4.38 6.87
CA GLY A 389 -19.46 -4.58 5.43
C GLY A 389 -18.03 -4.43 4.89
N VAL A 390 -17.30 -3.45 5.42
CA VAL A 390 -15.87 -3.30 5.10
C VAL A 390 -15.08 -4.54 5.54
N ILE A 391 -15.31 -5.06 6.74
CA ILE A 391 -14.59 -6.25 7.21
C ILE A 391 -15.04 -7.52 6.47
N PHE A 392 -16.30 -7.61 6.02
CA PHE A 392 -16.72 -8.68 5.12
C PHE A 392 -15.95 -8.64 3.80
N SER A 393 -15.72 -7.46 3.21
CA SER A 393 -14.88 -7.33 2.01
C SER A 393 -13.43 -7.76 2.26
N PHE A 394 -12.89 -7.50 3.46
CA PHE A 394 -11.57 -8.01 3.84
C PHE A 394 -11.56 -9.53 3.98
N ARG A 395 -12.63 -10.11 4.55
CA ARG A 395 -12.78 -11.57 4.67
C ARG A 395 -12.82 -12.23 3.28
N ASP A 396 -13.48 -11.64 2.28
CA ASP A 396 -13.45 -12.14 0.91
C ASP A 396 -12.02 -12.28 0.36
N VAL A 397 -11.16 -11.31 0.63
CA VAL A 397 -9.73 -11.40 0.27
C VAL A 397 -9.01 -12.45 1.12
N GLY A 398 -9.31 -12.50 2.41
CA GLY A 398 -8.79 -13.52 3.34
C GLY A 398 -9.11 -14.95 2.88
N GLU A 399 -10.32 -15.18 2.35
CA GLU A 399 -10.74 -16.49 1.81
C GLU A 399 -9.94 -16.88 0.55
N ILE A 400 -9.46 -15.91 -0.26
CA ILE A 400 -8.55 -16.23 -1.38
C ILE A 400 -7.23 -16.79 -0.83
N PHE A 401 -6.68 -16.20 0.23
CA PHE A 401 -5.46 -16.71 0.87
C PHE A 401 -5.71 -18.09 1.52
N SER A 402 -6.85 -18.27 2.18
CA SER A 402 -7.24 -19.55 2.80
C SER A 402 -7.38 -20.65 1.76
N ALA A 403 -7.97 -20.35 0.60
CA ALA A 403 -8.07 -21.29 -0.54
C ALA A 403 -6.69 -21.69 -1.10
N LEU A 404 -5.67 -20.88 -0.90
CA LEU A 404 -4.27 -21.20 -1.20
C LEU A 404 -3.57 -21.98 -0.08
N GLY A 405 -4.34 -22.51 0.88
CA GLY A 405 -3.86 -23.36 1.98
C GLY A 405 -3.24 -22.59 3.14
N ARG A 406 -3.73 -21.35 3.42
CA ARG A 406 -3.24 -20.52 4.53
C ARG A 406 -4.26 -20.47 5.67
N ASP A 407 -3.79 -20.77 6.87
CA ASP A 407 -4.49 -20.49 8.12
C ASP A 407 -3.68 -19.48 8.93
N PHE A 408 -4.32 -18.37 9.28
CA PHE A 408 -3.67 -17.28 9.98
C PHE A 408 -3.81 -17.44 11.49
N ARG A 409 -2.71 -17.29 12.23
CA ARG A 409 -2.71 -17.31 13.70
C ARG A 409 -3.36 -16.06 14.29
N TYR A 410 -3.08 -14.91 13.68
CA TYR A 410 -3.62 -13.61 14.08
C TYR A 410 -3.56 -12.62 12.92
N ILE A 411 -4.16 -11.46 13.10
CA ILE A 411 -4.17 -10.36 12.16
C ILE A 411 -3.42 -9.18 12.78
N ALA A 412 -2.45 -8.64 12.06
CA ALA A 412 -1.81 -7.37 12.38
C ALA A 412 -2.52 -6.26 11.59
N THR A 413 -3.18 -5.33 12.27
CA THR A 413 -3.95 -4.26 11.62
C THR A 413 -3.31 -2.89 11.80
N SER A 414 -3.51 -2.01 10.81
CA SER A 414 -2.97 -0.64 10.79
C SER A 414 -3.95 0.33 10.11
N GLY A 415 -3.56 1.59 10.01
CA GLY A 415 -4.38 2.65 9.42
C GLY A 415 -5.34 3.32 10.42
N GLY A 416 -6.02 4.37 9.96
CA GLY A 416 -6.89 5.18 10.82
C GLY A 416 -8.03 4.38 11.44
N GLY A 417 -8.66 3.48 10.68
CA GLY A 417 -9.75 2.64 11.18
C GLY A 417 -9.32 1.64 12.26
N ALA A 418 -8.04 1.24 12.27
CA ALA A 418 -7.51 0.36 13.31
C ALA A 418 -7.44 1.00 14.70
N GLN A 419 -7.59 2.32 14.81
CA GLN A 419 -7.65 3.02 16.09
C GLN A 419 -8.99 2.80 16.81
N SER A 420 -10.08 2.51 16.08
CA SER A 420 -11.41 2.24 16.68
C SER A 420 -11.44 0.87 17.39
N PRO A 421 -11.68 0.82 18.72
CA PRO A 421 -11.83 -0.45 19.44
C PRO A 421 -12.99 -1.30 18.89
N LEU A 422 -14.12 -0.65 18.53
CA LEU A 422 -15.27 -1.33 17.94
C LEU A 422 -14.89 -1.99 16.62
N TRP A 423 -14.15 -1.29 15.74
CA TRP A 423 -13.80 -1.84 14.43
C TRP A 423 -12.80 -2.99 14.55
N ARG A 424 -11.86 -2.90 15.51
CA ARG A 424 -10.98 -4.04 15.81
C ARG A 424 -11.75 -5.26 16.34
N GLN A 425 -12.77 -5.05 17.19
CA GLN A 425 -13.61 -6.15 17.68
C GLN A 425 -14.43 -6.79 16.55
N ILE A 426 -15.09 -5.98 15.70
CA ILE A 426 -15.80 -6.48 14.51
C ILE A 426 -14.83 -7.29 13.62
N HIS A 427 -13.62 -6.79 13.43
CA HIS A 427 -12.60 -7.47 12.64
C HIS A 427 -12.21 -8.82 13.26
N ALA A 428 -11.94 -8.87 14.57
CA ALA A 428 -11.60 -10.09 15.29
C ALA A 428 -12.73 -11.13 15.20
N ASP A 429 -13.97 -10.69 15.37
CA ASP A 429 -15.14 -11.58 15.38
C ASP A 429 -15.46 -12.17 14.00
N ILE A 430 -15.40 -11.34 12.94
CA ILE A 430 -15.67 -11.78 11.57
C ILE A 430 -14.62 -12.76 11.06
N PHE A 431 -13.34 -12.51 11.38
CA PHE A 431 -12.25 -13.42 10.99
C PHE A 431 -12.06 -14.58 11.97
N LYS A 432 -12.67 -14.53 13.17
CA LYS A 432 -12.46 -15.51 14.27
C LYS A 432 -10.99 -15.60 14.68
N LYS A 433 -10.27 -14.50 14.56
CA LYS A 433 -8.83 -14.41 14.82
C LYS A 433 -8.54 -13.21 15.73
N ARG A 434 -7.52 -13.37 16.54
CA ARG A 434 -6.97 -12.26 17.34
C ARG A 434 -6.51 -11.13 16.41
N VAL A 435 -6.84 -9.88 16.73
CA VAL A 435 -6.40 -8.67 16.00
C VAL A 435 -5.50 -7.85 16.88
N ILE A 436 -4.31 -7.52 16.39
CA ILE A 436 -3.33 -6.70 17.12
C ILE A 436 -2.98 -5.43 16.35
N THR A 437 -2.58 -4.37 17.06
CA THR A 437 -1.81 -3.26 16.52
C THR A 437 -0.42 -3.24 17.14
N VAL A 438 0.56 -2.73 16.41
CA VAL A 438 1.96 -2.68 16.87
C VAL A 438 2.53 -1.27 16.76
N SER A 439 3.55 -0.97 17.55
CA SER A 439 4.22 0.34 17.62
C SER A 439 4.74 0.85 16.26
N GLY A 440 5.14 -0.04 15.37
CA GLY A 440 5.57 0.28 14.00
C GLY A 440 4.46 0.86 13.12
N SER A 441 3.19 0.60 13.46
CA SER A 441 2.03 1.08 12.69
C SER A 441 1.97 2.61 12.59
N ILE A 442 2.45 3.33 13.60
CA ILE A 442 2.51 4.81 13.60
C ILE A 442 3.55 5.32 12.60
N GLY A 443 4.67 4.64 12.48
CA GLY A 443 5.75 4.97 11.53
C GLY A 443 5.40 4.63 10.09
N GLY A 444 4.49 3.68 9.87
CA GLY A 444 4.06 3.23 8.55
C GLY A 444 5.21 2.68 7.71
N ALA A 445 5.17 2.98 6.41
CA ALA A 445 6.20 2.50 5.48
C ALA A 445 7.59 3.11 5.75
N ALA A 446 7.68 4.33 6.28
CA ALA A 446 8.98 4.91 6.68
C ALA A 446 9.66 4.10 7.78
N TYR A 447 8.89 3.60 8.77
CA TYR A 447 9.44 2.72 9.80
C TYR A 447 9.93 1.39 9.22
N GLY A 448 9.13 0.75 8.38
CA GLY A 448 9.54 -0.47 7.69
C GLY A 448 10.79 -0.27 6.83
N ALA A 449 10.97 0.90 6.20
CA ALA A 449 12.20 1.24 5.47
C ALA A 449 13.42 1.30 6.38
N ALA A 450 13.28 1.84 7.60
CA ALA A 450 14.35 1.80 8.61
C ALA A 450 14.69 0.37 9.03
N LEU A 451 13.69 -0.53 9.16
CA LEU A 451 13.94 -1.96 9.44
C LEU A 451 14.76 -2.61 8.32
N VAL A 452 14.42 -2.33 7.05
CA VAL A 452 15.19 -2.85 5.89
C VAL A 452 16.63 -2.35 5.93
N ALA A 453 16.85 -1.07 6.25
CA ALA A 453 18.19 -0.52 6.42
C ALA A 453 18.95 -1.21 7.55
N GLY A 454 18.31 -1.42 8.69
CA GLY A 454 18.92 -2.06 9.86
C GLY A 454 19.38 -3.49 9.59
N VAL A 455 18.58 -4.27 8.87
CA VAL A 455 18.97 -5.64 8.45
C VAL A 455 20.04 -5.60 7.37
N GLY A 456 19.89 -4.73 6.36
CA GLY A 456 20.88 -4.60 5.28
C GLY A 456 22.28 -4.19 5.77
N LEU A 457 22.32 -3.38 6.84
CA LEU A 457 23.57 -2.86 7.44
C LEU A 457 24.03 -3.65 8.68
N LYS A 458 23.36 -4.78 8.99
CA LYS A 458 23.70 -5.67 10.10
C LYS A 458 23.58 -5.02 11.49
N VAL A 459 22.73 -4.01 11.65
CA VAL A 459 22.29 -3.51 12.97
C VAL A 459 21.44 -4.58 13.65
N TRP A 460 20.61 -5.29 12.87
CA TRP A 460 19.97 -6.55 13.26
C TRP A 460 20.43 -7.68 12.33
N PRO A 461 20.57 -8.90 12.86
CA PRO A 461 21.06 -10.04 12.05
C PRO A 461 20.07 -10.46 10.96
N ASP A 462 18.76 -10.32 11.23
CA ASP A 462 17.68 -10.74 10.36
C ASP A 462 16.39 -9.94 10.63
N PHE A 463 15.37 -10.13 9.78
CA PHE A 463 14.09 -9.45 9.87
C PHE A 463 13.25 -9.92 11.07
N GLU A 464 13.39 -11.16 11.49
CA GLU A 464 12.70 -11.67 12.69
C GLU A 464 13.19 -10.95 13.95
N THR A 465 14.50 -10.74 14.06
CA THR A 465 15.09 -9.96 15.14
C THR A 465 14.68 -8.49 15.09
N ALA A 466 14.66 -7.88 13.89
CA ALA A 466 14.21 -6.51 13.71
C ALA A 466 12.72 -6.36 14.09
N CYS A 467 11.84 -7.26 13.65
CA CYS A 467 10.42 -7.22 13.95
C CYS A 467 10.09 -7.55 15.42
N ARG A 468 10.93 -8.30 16.13
CA ARG A 468 10.78 -8.52 17.60
C ARG A 468 10.93 -7.25 18.42
N GLN A 469 11.47 -6.17 17.86
CA GLN A 469 11.52 -4.87 18.52
C GLN A 469 10.15 -4.18 18.57
N LEU A 470 9.18 -4.63 17.76
CA LEU A 470 7.83 -4.11 17.77
C LEU A 470 7.09 -4.54 19.04
N SER A 471 6.55 -3.57 19.76
CA SER A 471 5.63 -3.83 20.89
C SER A 471 4.19 -3.92 20.40
N ILE A 472 3.43 -4.84 20.97
CA ILE A 472 1.98 -4.89 20.78
C ILE A 472 1.36 -3.73 21.55
N GLU A 473 0.60 -2.87 20.88
CA GLU A 473 -0.10 -1.73 21.48
C GLU A 473 -1.53 -2.08 21.89
N THR A 474 -2.22 -2.84 21.04
CA THR A 474 -3.56 -3.34 21.32
C THR A 474 -3.66 -4.81 20.99
N ASP A 475 -4.50 -5.52 21.73
CA ASP A 475 -4.74 -6.94 21.60
C ASP A 475 -6.24 -7.21 21.77
N THR A 476 -6.89 -7.59 20.69
CA THR A 476 -8.34 -7.77 20.63
C THR A 476 -8.64 -9.24 20.29
N PRO A 477 -8.99 -10.06 21.28
CA PRO A 477 -9.41 -11.43 21.05
C PRO A 477 -10.81 -11.46 20.38
N PRO A 478 -11.10 -12.48 19.57
CA PRO A 478 -12.44 -12.66 19.00
C PRO A 478 -13.44 -13.08 20.08
N ASN A 479 -14.72 -12.67 19.94
CA ASN A 479 -15.80 -13.11 20.81
C ASN A 479 -16.59 -14.26 20.14
N PRO A 480 -16.45 -15.51 20.63
CA PRO A 480 -17.12 -16.68 20.03
C PRO A 480 -18.65 -16.59 19.97
N ALA A 481 -19.27 -15.81 20.88
CA ALA A 481 -20.72 -15.64 20.87
C ALA A 481 -21.25 -14.99 19.57
N ASN A 482 -20.40 -14.24 18.85
CA ASN A 482 -20.76 -13.52 17.63
C ASN A 482 -20.55 -14.35 16.35
N PHE A 483 -19.81 -15.46 16.40
CA PHE A 483 -19.37 -16.20 15.22
C PHE A 483 -20.52 -16.68 14.35
N GLY A 484 -21.52 -17.32 14.94
CA GLY A 484 -22.65 -17.89 14.19
C GLY A 484 -23.49 -16.83 13.48
N LEU A 485 -23.62 -15.64 14.08
CA LEU A 485 -24.33 -14.53 13.45
C LEU A 485 -23.51 -13.93 12.30
N TYR A 486 -22.23 -13.66 12.51
CA TYR A 486 -21.36 -13.12 11.45
C TYR A 486 -21.15 -14.09 10.29
N ASP A 487 -21.11 -15.42 10.52
CA ASP A 487 -21.08 -16.38 9.41
C ASP A 487 -22.31 -16.27 8.54
N ARG A 488 -23.52 -16.26 9.13
CA ARG A 488 -24.76 -16.07 8.35
C ARG A 488 -24.80 -14.75 7.60
N HIS A 489 -24.36 -13.65 8.22
CA HIS A 489 -24.30 -12.33 7.56
C HIS A 489 -23.27 -12.30 6.44
N TYR A 490 -22.14 -12.98 6.60
CA TYR A 490 -21.13 -13.08 5.56
C TYR A 490 -21.62 -13.90 4.34
N GLU A 491 -22.34 -14.98 4.55
CA GLU A 491 -22.97 -15.72 3.45
C GLU A 491 -24.00 -14.87 2.69
N LEU A 492 -24.80 -14.08 3.40
CA LEU A 492 -25.72 -13.10 2.78
C LEU A 492 -24.93 -12.05 2.00
N TYR A 493 -23.91 -11.44 2.62
CA TYR A 493 -23.03 -10.46 1.97
C TYR A 493 -22.49 -10.98 0.65
N ARG A 494 -21.93 -12.18 0.62
CA ARG A 494 -21.40 -12.81 -0.59
C ARG A 494 -22.47 -13.06 -1.66
N SER A 495 -23.68 -13.40 -1.25
CA SER A 495 -24.78 -13.67 -2.17
C SER A 495 -25.30 -12.41 -2.88
N PHE A 496 -25.18 -11.22 -2.28
CA PHE A 496 -25.77 -10.01 -2.83
C PHE A 496 -25.01 -9.46 -4.03
N TYR A 497 -23.68 -9.55 -4.07
CA TYR A 497 -22.94 -9.02 -5.22
C TYR A 497 -23.37 -9.65 -6.55
N PRO A 498 -23.41 -10.99 -6.74
CA PRO A 498 -23.84 -11.57 -8.00
C PRO A 498 -25.30 -11.28 -8.34
N LEU A 499 -26.17 -11.11 -7.35
CA LEU A 499 -27.57 -10.73 -7.55
C LEU A 499 -27.73 -9.30 -8.03
N LEU A 500 -26.92 -8.38 -7.52
CA LEU A 500 -27.01 -6.94 -7.83
C LEU A 500 -26.15 -6.53 -9.04
N LYS A 501 -25.18 -7.33 -9.43
CA LYS A 501 -24.23 -7.02 -10.51
C LYS A 501 -24.89 -6.58 -11.81
N PRO A 502 -25.98 -7.24 -12.34
CA PRO A 502 -26.65 -6.76 -13.55
C PRO A 502 -27.22 -5.33 -13.40
N GLY A 503 -27.74 -5.01 -12.20
CA GLY A 503 -28.24 -3.67 -11.89
C GLY A 503 -27.13 -2.63 -11.84
N PHE A 504 -25.98 -2.96 -11.27
CA PHE A 504 -24.81 -2.05 -11.23
C PHE A 504 -24.31 -1.71 -12.63
N ALA A 505 -24.24 -2.70 -13.55
CA ALA A 505 -23.88 -2.49 -14.94
C ALA A 505 -24.87 -1.54 -15.64
N ALA A 506 -26.18 -1.73 -15.44
CA ALA A 506 -27.22 -0.87 -16.01
C ALA A 506 -27.14 0.58 -15.49
N LEU A 507 -26.90 0.77 -14.18
CA LEU A 507 -26.72 2.11 -13.59
C LEU A 507 -25.47 2.82 -14.14
N SER A 508 -24.40 2.08 -14.43
CA SER A 508 -23.17 2.66 -14.98
C SER A 508 -23.26 3.00 -16.45
N ALA A 509 -24.09 2.29 -17.22
CA ALA A 509 -24.31 2.57 -18.65
C ALA A 509 -25.20 3.80 -18.88
N GLY A 510 -25.97 4.22 -17.89
CA GLY A 510 -26.89 5.39 -17.97
C GLY A 510 -26.35 6.67 -17.32
N ALA A 511 -25.16 6.61 -16.73
CA ALA A 511 -24.47 7.75 -16.12
C ALA A 511 -23.33 8.24 -17.02
#